data_84ffac09fe671ec71dd12e296572262d
#
_entry.id   84ffac09fe671ec71dd12e296572262d
#
_cell.length_a   1.000
_cell.length_b   1.000
_cell.length_c   1.000
_cell.angle_alpha   90.00
_cell.angle_beta   90.00
_cell.angle_gamma   90.00
#
_symmetry.space_group_name_H-M   'P 1'
#
loop_
_entity.id
_entity.type
_entity.pdbx_description
1 polymer ?
#
loop_
_entity_poly.entity_id
_entity_poly.type
_entity_poly.pdbx_seq_one_letter_code
_entity_poly.pdbx_strand_id
1 'polypeptide(L)'
;MNTANAQHGDDYVPASTAQPFPRVELRFGHPSRGYDPGEWVTVEYCIEGLNGERPRALERSALWYTEGKGEEDLGVHSFERFATAETIDRVVPEGTFAIQLPTSPLSYEGVIVKIRWCIRLRVFFESGRDHVSEHVFNVGRVPPSILP
;
A
#
# COMPACT_ATOMS: atom_id res chain seq x y z
N MET A 1 -3.24 -31.73 52.35
CA MET A 1 -3.62 -31.13 51.89
C MET A 1 -3.22 -30.22 51.16
N ASN A 2 -2.95 -30.02 50.15
CA ASN A 2 -2.52 -29.22 49.48
C ASN A 2 -3.13 -28.79 48.43
N THR A 3 -3.20 -27.94 48.15
CA THR A 3 -3.80 -27.39 47.27
C THR A 3 -3.13 -27.12 46.17
N ALA A 4 -3.26 -27.75 45.34
CA ALA A 4 -2.76 -27.48 44.20
C ALA A 4 -3.07 -26.27 43.66
N ASN A 5 -2.30 -25.39 43.62
CA ASN A 5 -2.48 -24.28 43.13
C ASN A 5 -2.36 -24.29 41.74
N ALA A 6 -3.27 -24.38 41.10
CA ALA A 6 -3.23 -24.35 39.78
C ALA A 6 -2.83 -23.09 39.29
N GLN A 7 -1.67 -22.95 38.99
CA GLN A 7 -1.28 -21.89 38.47
C GLN A 7 -1.66 -21.83 37.13
N HIS A 8 -2.55 -21.29 36.78
CA HIS A 8 -2.87 -20.92 35.54
C HIS A 8 -1.92 -19.97 35.14
N GLY A 9 -0.97 -20.36 34.52
CA GLY A 9 -0.22 -19.46 33.81
C GLY A 9 -1.17 -18.77 32.92
N ASP A 10 -1.31 -17.54 33.08
CA ASP A 10 -2.12 -16.81 32.27
C ASP A 10 -1.62 -16.99 30.89
N ASP A 11 -2.22 -17.78 30.15
CA ASP A 11 -1.94 -17.88 28.79
C ASP A 11 -2.42 -16.61 28.17
N TYR A 12 -1.76 -15.53 28.47
CA TYR A 12 -2.07 -14.29 27.86
C TYR A 12 -1.66 -14.41 26.41
N VAL A 13 -2.61 -14.47 25.52
CA VAL A 13 -2.39 -14.42 24.12
C VAL A 13 -2.43 -12.97 23.71
N PRO A 14 -1.32 -12.43 23.28
CA PRO A 14 -1.33 -11.03 22.88
C PRO A 14 -2.37 -10.78 21.79
N ALA A 15 -2.98 -9.65 21.86
CA ALA A 15 -3.98 -9.28 20.89
C ALA A 15 -3.45 -9.34 19.47
N SER A 16 -2.15 -9.21 19.30
CA SER A 16 -1.53 -9.26 17.99
C SER A 16 -1.68 -10.60 17.30
N THR A 17 -2.04 -11.66 18.01
CA THR A 17 -2.22 -12.96 17.37
C THR A 17 -3.66 -13.18 16.94
N ALA A 18 -4.55 -12.31 17.29
CA ALA A 18 -5.96 -12.56 17.12
C ALA A 18 -6.42 -12.51 15.69
N GLN A 19 -5.89 -11.66 14.82
CA GLN A 19 -6.24 -11.63 13.44
C GLN A 19 -5.22 -10.85 12.70
N PRO A 20 -4.25 -11.47 12.10
CA PRO A 20 -3.25 -10.74 11.36
C PRO A 20 -3.90 -10.09 10.14
N PHE A 21 -3.55 -8.84 9.92
CA PHE A 21 -3.94 -8.17 8.70
C PHE A 21 -3.12 -8.70 7.55
N PRO A 22 -3.65 -8.68 6.32
CA PRO A 22 -2.85 -8.98 5.17
C PRO A 22 -1.63 -8.07 5.10
N ARG A 23 -0.54 -8.62 4.62
CA ARG A 23 0.69 -7.87 4.44
C ARG A 23 0.99 -7.80 2.96
N VAL A 24 1.22 -6.60 2.45
CA VAL A 24 1.57 -6.41 1.06
C VAL A 24 3.04 -6.06 0.96
N GLU A 25 3.79 -6.88 0.24
CA GLU A 25 5.15 -6.57 -0.13
C GLU A 25 5.14 -6.10 -1.56
N LEU A 26 5.72 -4.92 -1.82
CA LEU A 26 5.75 -4.33 -3.12
C LEU A 26 7.17 -3.92 -3.47
N ARG A 27 7.59 -4.26 -4.68
CA ARG A 27 8.92 -3.97 -5.15
C ARG A 27 8.83 -3.12 -6.39
N PHE A 28 9.55 -2.00 -6.38
CA PHE A 28 9.67 -1.12 -7.52
C PHE A 28 10.82 -1.57 -8.41
N GLY A 29 10.67 -1.37 -9.73
CA GLY A 29 11.74 -1.70 -10.67
C GLY A 29 13.03 -0.92 -10.39
N HIS A 30 12.92 0.31 -9.91
CA HIS A 30 14.08 1.06 -9.44
C HIS A 30 14.17 0.93 -7.92
N PRO A 31 15.25 0.32 -7.38
CA PRO A 31 15.40 0.17 -5.93
C PRO A 31 15.39 1.49 -5.17
N SER A 32 15.82 2.58 -5.80
CA SER A 32 15.80 3.90 -5.19
C SER A 32 14.40 4.47 -5.05
N ARG A 33 13.41 3.89 -5.76
CA ARG A 33 12.05 4.39 -5.87
C ARG A 33 11.98 5.80 -6.46
N GLY A 34 12.97 6.17 -7.27
CA GLY A 34 13.02 7.45 -7.94
C GLY A 34 12.82 7.29 -9.44
N TYR A 35 11.97 8.12 -10.02
CA TYR A 35 11.60 8.07 -11.42
C TYR A 35 11.59 9.46 -12.01
N ASP A 36 11.90 9.56 -13.30
CA ASP A 36 11.76 10.81 -14.02
C ASP A 36 10.32 10.98 -14.52
N PRO A 37 9.87 12.22 -14.75
CA PRO A 37 8.57 12.44 -15.37
C PRO A 37 8.49 11.74 -16.71
N GLY A 38 7.37 11.12 -17.01
CA GLY A 38 7.16 10.37 -18.24
C GLY A 38 7.75 8.97 -18.27
N GLU A 39 8.51 8.60 -17.24
CA GLU A 39 9.11 7.27 -17.17
C GLU A 39 8.07 6.20 -16.83
N TRP A 40 8.36 4.96 -17.20
CA TRP A 40 7.52 3.83 -16.82
C TRP A 40 7.92 3.33 -15.43
N VAL A 41 6.94 3.16 -14.58
CA VAL A 41 7.10 2.55 -13.26
C VAL A 41 6.60 1.11 -13.35
N THR A 42 7.47 0.17 -13.03
CA THR A 42 7.10 -1.24 -12.97
C THR A 42 7.10 -1.68 -11.51
N VAL A 43 6.07 -2.38 -11.10
CA VAL A 43 5.94 -2.87 -9.73
C VAL A 43 5.56 -4.33 -9.70
N GLU A 44 6.14 -5.04 -8.75
CA GLU A 44 5.76 -6.41 -8.43
C GLU A 44 5.26 -6.42 -7.00
N TYR A 45 4.19 -7.14 -6.73
CA TYR A 45 3.65 -7.22 -5.37
C TYR A 45 3.23 -8.63 -5.01
N CYS A 46 3.21 -8.89 -3.71
CA CYS A 46 2.72 -10.13 -3.13
C CYS A 46 1.87 -9.79 -1.90
N ILE A 47 0.70 -10.39 -1.81
CA ILE A 47 -0.19 -10.23 -0.67
C ILE A 47 -0.13 -11.49 0.17
N GLU A 48 0.38 -11.36 1.40
CA GLU A 48 0.52 -12.45 2.33
C GLU A 48 -0.51 -12.35 3.46
N GLY A 49 -0.72 -13.43 4.17
CA GLY A 49 -1.57 -13.40 5.36
C GLY A 49 -3.06 -13.34 5.05
N LEU A 50 -3.49 -13.96 3.96
CA LEU A 50 -4.90 -14.00 3.61
C LEU A 50 -5.72 -14.83 4.59
N ASN A 51 -5.08 -15.81 5.25
CA ASN A 51 -5.70 -16.62 6.31
C ASN A 51 -7.05 -17.23 5.95
N GLY A 52 -7.17 -17.72 4.73
CA GLY A 52 -8.41 -18.34 4.28
C GLY A 52 -9.49 -17.35 3.86
N GLU A 53 -9.27 -16.05 4.02
CA GLU A 53 -10.21 -15.07 3.50
C GLU A 53 -10.12 -15.04 1.98
N ARG A 54 -11.27 -14.94 1.34
CA ARG A 54 -11.33 -14.90 -0.12
C ARG A 54 -11.42 -13.48 -0.61
N PRO A 55 -10.47 -13.05 -1.44
CA PRO A 55 -10.57 -11.74 -2.06
C PRO A 55 -11.69 -11.74 -3.09
N ARG A 56 -12.48 -10.69 -3.09
CA ARG A 56 -13.55 -10.50 -4.09
C ARG A 56 -13.23 -9.40 -5.08
N ALA A 57 -12.31 -8.51 -4.74
CA ALA A 57 -11.89 -7.44 -5.63
C ALA A 57 -10.50 -6.95 -5.24
N LEU A 58 -9.77 -6.45 -6.23
CA LEU A 58 -8.51 -5.77 -6.03
C LEU A 58 -8.52 -4.49 -6.84
N GLU A 59 -8.09 -3.39 -6.23
CA GLU A 59 -7.88 -2.11 -6.91
C GLU A 59 -6.40 -1.78 -6.87
N ARG A 60 -5.84 -1.39 -8.01
CA ARG A 60 -4.46 -0.94 -8.14
C ARG A 60 -4.48 0.48 -8.67
N SER A 61 -3.79 1.39 -8.00
CA SER A 61 -3.76 2.77 -8.45
C SER A 61 -2.39 3.40 -8.26
N ALA A 62 -2.12 4.38 -9.11
CA ALA A 62 -1.02 5.30 -8.94
C ALA A 62 -1.64 6.67 -8.76
N LEU A 63 -1.30 7.33 -7.68
CA LEU A 63 -1.89 8.61 -7.33
C LEU A 63 -0.89 9.51 -6.63
N TRP A 64 -1.20 10.78 -6.60
CA TRP A 64 -0.46 11.75 -5.81
C TRP A 64 -1.39 12.43 -4.83
N TYR A 65 -0.84 12.90 -3.73
CA TYR A 65 -1.58 13.63 -2.72
C TYR A 65 -0.69 14.66 -2.05
N THR A 66 -1.33 15.65 -1.44
CA THR A 66 -0.61 16.67 -0.71
C THR A 66 -0.66 16.39 0.78
N GLU A 67 0.44 16.71 1.47
CA GLU A 67 0.52 16.69 2.93
C GLU A 67 0.99 18.06 3.40
N GLY A 68 0.42 18.54 4.47
CA GLY A 68 0.85 19.80 5.07
C GLY A 68 -0.31 20.67 5.52
N LYS A 69 -0.07 21.97 5.57
CA LYS A 69 -1.10 22.92 5.97
C LYS A 69 -1.91 23.34 4.75
N GLY A 70 -3.22 23.41 4.91
CA GLY A 70 -4.14 23.80 3.84
C GLY A 70 -5.06 22.68 3.45
N GLU A 71 -5.74 22.85 2.33
CA GLU A 71 -6.63 21.83 1.83
C GLU A 71 -5.82 20.66 1.26
N GLU A 72 -6.28 19.47 1.56
CA GLU A 72 -5.67 18.29 0.99
C GLU A 72 -6.14 18.13 -0.45
N ASP A 73 -5.22 17.78 -1.32
CA ASP A 73 -5.51 17.54 -2.72
C ASP A 73 -5.05 16.14 -3.10
N LEU A 74 -5.72 15.55 -4.08
CA LEU A 74 -5.42 14.20 -4.50
C LEU A 74 -5.74 14.06 -5.97
N GLY A 75 -4.82 13.47 -6.71
CA GLY A 75 -5.03 13.17 -8.12
C GLY A 75 -4.75 11.71 -8.41
N VAL A 76 -5.73 11.02 -9.01
CA VAL A 76 -5.55 9.63 -9.42
C VAL A 76 -5.11 9.62 -10.87
N HIS A 77 -3.91 9.12 -11.11
CA HIS A 77 -3.35 9.04 -12.45
C HIS A 77 -3.73 7.74 -13.16
N SER A 78 -3.73 6.64 -12.42
CA SER A 78 -4.03 5.31 -12.97
C SER A 78 -4.86 4.53 -11.97
N PHE A 79 -5.88 3.85 -12.45
CA PHE A 79 -6.77 3.05 -11.61
C PHE A 79 -7.24 1.83 -12.39
N GLU A 80 -7.08 0.66 -11.76
CA GLU A 80 -7.59 -0.58 -12.31
C GLU A 80 -8.34 -1.34 -11.22
N ARG A 81 -9.47 -1.92 -11.57
CA ARG A 81 -10.26 -2.73 -10.65
C ARG A 81 -10.48 -4.12 -11.23
N PHE A 82 -10.19 -5.13 -10.44
CA PHE A 82 -10.39 -6.53 -10.76
C PHE A 82 -11.45 -7.07 -9.80
N ALA A 83 -12.60 -7.48 -10.31
CA ALA A 83 -13.73 -7.84 -9.48
C ALA A 83 -14.45 -9.13 -9.87
N THR A 84 -13.93 -9.87 -10.84
CA THR A 84 -14.49 -11.17 -11.18
C THR A 84 -13.59 -12.29 -10.65
N ALA A 85 -14.14 -13.45 -10.36
CA ALA A 85 -13.34 -14.55 -9.85
C ALA A 85 -12.17 -14.88 -10.79
N GLU A 86 -12.42 -14.81 -12.09
CA GLU A 86 -11.39 -15.09 -13.08
C GLU A 86 -10.25 -14.05 -13.06
N THR A 87 -10.58 -12.77 -12.98
CA THR A 87 -9.56 -11.74 -13.00
C THR A 87 -8.82 -11.66 -11.66
N ILE A 88 -9.50 -11.93 -10.55
CA ILE A 88 -8.86 -11.92 -9.24
C ILE A 88 -7.76 -12.96 -9.16
N ASP A 89 -7.96 -14.14 -9.67
CA ASP A 89 -6.96 -15.21 -9.62
C ASP A 89 -5.65 -14.84 -10.34
N ARG A 90 -5.71 -13.88 -11.24
CA ARG A 90 -4.53 -13.43 -11.99
C ARG A 90 -3.71 -12.39 -11.24
N VAL A 91 -4.31 -11.71 -10.28
CA VAL A 91 -3.71 -10.56 -9.60
C VAL A 91 -3.54 -10.74 -8.09
N VAL A 92 -4.14 -11.77 -7.52
CA VAL A 92 -4.01 -12.12 -6.10
C VAL A 92 -3.62 -13.59 -6.01
N PRO A 93 -2.61 -13.96 -5.20
CA PRO A 93 -1.91 -13.15 -4.20
C PRO A 93 -0.76 -12.32 -4.76
N GLU A 94 -0.38 -12.49 -6.00
CA GLU A 94 0.74 -11.74 -6.55
C GLU A 94 0.43 -11.23 -7.95
N GLY A 95 1.11 -10.18 -8.33
CA GLY A 95 0.95 -9.59 -9.63
C GLY A 95 2.06 -8.59 -9.96
N THR A 96 2.06 -8.20 -11.24
CA THR A 96 2.95 -7.16 -11.72
C THR A 96 2.15 -6.20 -12.56
N PHE A 97 2.53 -4.95 -12.55
CA PHE A 97 1.93 -3.96 -13.44
C PHE A 97 2.89 -2.82 -13.72
N ALA A 98 2.63 -2.11 -14.79
CA ALA A 98 3.44 -0.98 -15.19
C ALA A 98 2.53 0.20 -15.53
N ILE A 99 2.97 1.39 -15.18
CA ILE A 99 2.26 2.61 -15.48
C ILE A 99 3.25 3.63 -16.01
N GLN A 100 2.84 4.42 -16.99
CA GLN A 100 3.65 5.53 -17.46
C GLN A 100 3.29 6.77 -16.67
N LEU A 101 4.28 7.41 -16.07
CA LEU A 101 4.07 8.60 -15.28
C LEU A 101 3.75 9.81 -16.18
N PRO A 102 2.93 10.74 -15.68
CA PRO A 102 2.72 11.99 -16.39
C PRO A 102 3.92 12.91 -16.18
N THR A 103 3.91 14.05 -16.84
CA THR A 103 4.97 15.04 -16.68
C THR A 103 4.76 15.91 -15.45
N SER A 104 3.58 15.86 -14.85
CA SER A 104 3.19 16.69 -13.70
C SER A 104 2.09 15.99 -12.89
N PRO A 105 2.04 16.19 -11.56
CA PRO A 105 3.00 16.97 -10.77
C PRO A 105 4.24 16.16 -10.43
N LEU A 106 5.30 16.86 -10.08
CA LEU A 106 6.50 16.23 -9.52
C LEU A 106 6.30 16.03 -8.03
N SER A 107 7.04 15.10 -7.46
CA SER A 107 7.13 15.03 -6.00
C SER A 107 7.77 16.30 -5.47
N TYR A 108 7.34 16.75 -4.31
CA TYR A 108 7.81 17.99 -3.76
C TYR A 108 7.95 17.89 -2.23
N GLU A 109 9.09 18.33 -1.71
CA GLU A 109 9.35 18.32 -0.28
C GLU A 109 9.48 19.77 0.24
N GLY A 110 8.36 20.49 0.29
CA GLY A 110 8.34 21.84 0.80
C GLY A 110 8.21 21.88 2.31
N VAL A 111 8.43 23.06 2.89
CA VAL A 111 8.29 23.26 4.33
C VAL A 111 6.82 23.27 4.73
N ILE A 112 5.96 23.87 3.90
CA ILE A 112 4.55 24.03 4.20
C ILE A 112 3.71 22.89 3.61
N VAL A 113 4.05 22.47 2.39
CA VAL A 113 3.31 21.43 1.69
C VAL A 113 4.27 20.47 1.02
N LYS A 114 3.89 19.21 0.98
CA LYS A 114 4.60 18.15 0.28
C LYS A 114 3.68 17.53 -0.75
N ILE A 115 4.22 17.10 -1.86
CA ILE A 115 3.48 16.33 -2.87
C ILE A 115 4.11 14.95 -2.92
N ARG A 116 3.30 13.92 -2.66
CA ARG A 116 3.77 12.56 -2.64
C ARG A 116 3.06 11.74 -3.68
N TRP A 117 3.83 10.91 -4.38
CA TRP A 117 3.28 9.89 -5.25
C TRP A 117 3.27 8.55 -4.54
N CYS A 118 2.26 7.75 -4.76
CA CYS A 118 2.24 6.39 -4.22
C CYS A 118 1.53 5.42 -5.15
N ILE A 119 1.90 4.15 -5.01
CA ILE A 119 1.14 3.03 -5.52
C ILE A 119 0.23 2.60 -4.38
N ARG A 120 -1.06 2.49 -4.65
CA ARG A 120 -2.03 2.02 -3.67
C ARG A 120 -2.64 0.71 -4.15
N LEU A 121 -2.64 -0.27 -3.28
CA LEU A 121 -3.34 -1.53 -3.50
C LEU A 121 -4.44 -1.64 -2.47
N ARG A 122 -5.63 -1.98 -2.91
CA ARG A 122 -6.74 -2.20 -1.99
C ARG A 122 -7.41 -3.51 -2.33
N VAL A 123 -7.42 -4.42 -1.37
CA VAL A 123 -8.03 -5.73 -1.53
C VAL A 123 -9.32 -5.76 -0.72
N PHE A 124 -10.39 -6.22 -1.35
CA PHE A 124 -11.69 -6.38 -0.72
C PHE A 124 -11.97 -7.86 -0.55
N PHE A 125 -12.45 -8.26 0.60
CA PHE A 125 -12.72 -9.66 0.90
C PHE A 125 -14.22 -9.95 0.90
N GLU A 126 -14.56 -11.20 0.65
CA GLU A 126 -15.97 -11.64 0.69
C GLU A 126 -16.60 -11.40 2.05
N SER A 127 -15.80 -11.38 3.11
CA SER A 127 -16.26 -11.08 4.47
C SER A 127 -16.75 -9.65 4.66
N GLY A 128 -16.48 -8.77 3.69
CA GLY A 128 -16.79 -7.35 3.81
C GLY A 128 -15.62 -6.51 4.32
N ARG A 129 -14.55 -7.15 4.77
CA ARG A 129 -13.34 -6.43 5.18
C ARG A 129 -12.59 -5.96 3.95
N ASP A 130 -11.76 -4.96 4.13
CA ASP A 130 -10.82 -4.53 3.10
C ASP A 130 -9.49 -4.14 3.74
N HIS A 131 -8.45 -4.13 2.92
CA HIS A 131 -7.12 -3.73 3.36
C HIS A 131 -6.49 -2.83 2.31
N VAL A 132 -5.97 -1.69 2.77
CA VAL A 132 -5.30 -0.72 1.91
C VAL A 132 -3.81 -0.69 2.23
N SER A 133 -3.00 -0.72 1.20
CA SER A 133 -1.56 -0.64 1.33
C SER A 133 -1.06 0.47 0.40
N GLU A 134 -0.25 1.38 0.92
CA GLU A 134 0.29 2.50 0.16
C GLU A 134 1.82 2.48 0.18
N HIS A 135 2.43 2.68 -0.99
CA HIS A 135 3.86 2.60 -1.16
C HIS A 135 4.35 3.83 -1.90
N VAL A 136 5.05 4.70 -1.18
CA VAL A 136 5.49 5.99 -1.70
C VAL A 136 6.70 5.83 -2.61
N PHE A 137 6.72 6.60 -3.68
CA PHE A 137 7.86 6.73 -4.58
C PHE A 137 8.01 8.20 -5.00
N ASN A 138 9.13 8.53 -5.62
CA ASN A 138 9.44 9.90 -6.00
C ASN A 138 9.43 10.09 -7.51
N VAL A 139 8.87 11.20 -7.95
CA VAL A 139 8.87 11.61 -9.36
C VAL A 139 9.66 12.91 -9.45
N GLY A 140 10.75 12.87 -10.21
CA GLY A 140 11.66 13.99 -10.31
C GLY A 140 12.71 14.00 -9.19
N ARG A 141 13.55 15.03 -9.18
CA ARG A 141 14.52 15.19 -8.11
C ARG A 141 13.86 15.89 -6.95
N VAL A 142 13.95 15.27 -5.80
CA VAL A 142 13.32 15.82 -4.59
C VAL A 142 14.43 16.24 -3.63
N PRO A 143 14.86 17.48 -3.66
CA PRO A 143 15.85 17.93 -2.70
C PRO A 143 15.24 17.95 -1.30
N PRO A 144 16.07 17.79 -0.26
CA PRO A 144 15.56 17.88 1.10
C PRO A 144 15.04 19.28 1.36
N SER A 145 14.04 19.38 2.24
CA SER A 145 13.50 20.67 2.64
C SER A 145 14.58 21.47 3.38
N ILE A 146 14.77 22.68 2.95
CA ILE A 146 15.68 23.58 3.62
C ILE A 146 14.84 24.49 4.48
N LEU A 147 15.05 24.42 5.79
CA LEU A 147 14.40 25.38 6.68
C LEU A 147 15.11 26.71 6.55
N PRO A 148 14.40 27.81 6.43
CA PRO A 148 15.01 29.13 6.38
C PRO A 148 15.73 29.51 7.65
#